data_5e9a2c9ecd0f0c683864d637e0930316
#
_entry.id   5e9a2c9ecd0f0c683864d637e0930316
#
_cell.length_a   1.000
_cell.length_b   1.000
_cell.length_c   1.000
_cell.angle_alpha   90.00
_cell.angle_beta   90.00
_cell.angle_gamma   90.00
#
_symmetry.space_group_name_H-M   'P 1'
#
loop_
_entity.id
_entity.type
_entity.pdbx_description
1 polymer ?
#
loop_
_entity_poly.entity_id
_entity_poly.type
_entity_poly.pdbx_seq_one_letter_code
_entity_poly.pdbx_strand_id
1 'polypeptide(L)'
;LVYRVGFSVDDPAEEKFAISRMGNFVENLIRLKGIDSYEGYLTGKTNYRSEIATEQPYKGNRKDARKPVHYDTLRDYLISNWGFIVIEGQEADDALGIKAYELPKDSSCIMTIDKDLDMIRGWHYNFVKQDLYYVTEKEAIKNFYLQLLTGDRVDNIPGLKGIGPVKANKILENCTTEKSLFKAVSEKYDHDIDKITERGRLLWIRRKQNQLWKPPRTSQ
;
A
#
# COMPACT_ATOMS: atom_id res chain seq x y z
N LEU A 1 -1.13 -4.92 10.64
CA LEU A 1 -1.54 -5.21 12.04
C LEU A 1 -1.47 -6.68 12.35
N VAL A 2 -2.28 -7.55 11.72
CA VAL A 2 -2.45 -8.98 12.05
C VAL A 2 -1.12 -9.73 12.11
N TYR A 3 -0.30 -9.62 11.06
CA TYR A 3 1.01 -10.28 11.04
C TYR A 3 1.95 -9.78 12.15
N ARG A 4 1.96 -8.47 12.40
CA ARG A 4 2.85 -7.89 13.41
C ARG A 4 2.49 -8.35 14.81
N VAL A 5 1.23 -8.29 15.18
CA VAL A 5 0.77 -8.73 16.50
C VAL A 5 0.84 -10.25 16.59
N GLY A 6 0.39 -10.97 15.57
CA GLY A 6 0.37 -12.43 15.56
C GLY A 6 1.76 -13.05 15.71
N PHE A 7 2.77 -12.55 14.98
CA PHE A 7 4.15 -13.05 15.16
C PHE A 7 4.80 -12.63 16.47
N SER A 8 4.24 -11.66 17.18
CA SER A 8 4.74 -11.30 18.52
C SER A 8 4.16 -12.16 19.64
N VAL A 9 3.13 -12.97 19.33
CA VAL A 9 2.50 -13.95 20.22
C VAL A 9 2.15 -15.16 19.35
N ASP A 10 3.13 -16.02 19.11
CA ASP A 10 3.04 -17.12 18.12
C ASP A 10 3.03 -18.51 18.80
N ASP A 11 2.60 -18.56 20.06
CA ASP A 11 2.36 -19.79 20.83
C ASP A 11 0.84 -20.11 20.79
N PRO A 12 0.44 -21.33 20.33
CA PRO A 12 -0.96 -21.75 20.30
C PRO A 12 -1.68 -21.65 21.65
N ALA A 13 -0.96 -21.77 22.76
CA ALA A 13 -1.52 -21.68 24.10
C ALA A 13 -1.86 -20.24 24.54
N GLU A 14 -1.38 -19.22 23.81
CA GLU A 14 -1.48 -17.80 24.21
C GLU A 14 -2.56 -17.01 23.44
N GLU A 15 -3.60 -17.66 22.90
CA GLU A 15 -4.64 -16.99 22.12
C GLU A 15 -5.26 -15.78 22.80
N LYS A 16 -5.64 -15.93 24.10
CA LYS A 16 -6.20 -14.82 24.86
C LYS A 16 -5.26 -13.63 25.01
N PHE A 17 -3.97 -13.91 25.13
CA PHE A 17 -2.94 -12.89 25.19
C PHE A 17 -2.75 -12.19 23.83
N ALA A 18 -2.79 -12.92 22.74
CA ALA A 18 -2.76 -12.37 21.39
C ALA A 18 -3.95 -11.43 21.13
N ILE A 19 -5.17 -11.83 21.52
CA ILE A 19 -6.39 -10.99 21.45
C ILE A 19 -6.24 -9.72 22.28
N SER A 20 -5.83 -9.86 23.55
CA SER A 20 -5.62 -8.71 24.45
C SER A 20 -4.58 -7.74 23.87
N ARG A 21 -3.49 -8.26 23.33
CA ARG A 21 -2.44 -7.46 22.73
C ARG A 21 -2.92 -6.71 21.49
N MET A 22 -3.75 -7.36 20.65
CA MET A 22 -4.39 -6.72 19.50
C MET A 22 -5.34 -5.61 19.94
N GLY A 23 -6.18 -5.85 20.94
CA GLY A 23 -7.09 -4.85 21.49
C GLY A 23 -6.35 -3.62 22.02
N ASN A 24 -5.34 -3.84 22.85
CA ASN A 24 -4.50 -2.75 23.38
C ASN A 24 -3.80 -1.97 22.25
N PHE A 25 -3.36 -2.66 21.21
CA PHE A 25 -2.70 -2.02 20.07
C PHE A 25 -3.66 -1.07 19.33
N VAL A 26 -4.86 -1.54 18.99
CA VAL A 26 -5.88 -0.73 18.30
C VAL A 26 -6.34 0.41 19.19
N GLU A 27 -6.62 0.14 20.46
CA GLU A 27 -7.03 1.16 21.44
C GLU A 27 -6.00 2.28 21.57
N ASN A 28 -4.72 1.95 21.63
CA ASN A 28 -3.66 2.94 21.68
C ASN A 28 -3.59 3.83 20.44
N LEU A 29 -3.88 3.26 19.25
CA LEU A 29 -3.95 4.05 18.01
C LEU A 29 -5.15 5.03 18.03
N ILE A 30 -6.32 4.59 18.51
CA ILE A 30 -7.54 5.39 18.54
C ILE A 30 -7.46 6.50 19.59
N ARG A 31 -6.74 6.27 20.70
CA ARG A 31 -6.54 7.27 21.76
C ARG A 31 -5.62 8.42 21.37
N LEU A 32 -5.01 8.41 20.19
CA LEU A 32 -4.25 9.55 19.71
C LEU A 32 -5.14 10.80 19.61
N LYS A 33 -4.61 11.93 20.01
CA LYS A 33 -5.36 13.20 20.04
C LYS A 33 -5.85 13.57 18.63
N GLY A 34 -7.09 14.02 18.57
CA GLY A 34 -7.69 14.52 17.32
C GLY A 34 -8.33 13.46 16.43
N ILE A 35 -8.53 12.22 16.93
CA ILE A 35 -9.27 11.20 16.23
C ILE A 35 -10.73 11.21 16.68
N ASP A 36 -11.63 11.64 15.79
CA ASP A 36 -13.08 11.62 16.04
C ASP A 36 -13.71 10.28 15.66
N SER A 37 -13.19 9.65 14.60
CA SER A 37 -13.65 8.35 14.09
C SER A 37 -12.53 7.64 13.36
N TYR A 38 -12.67 6.33 13.15
CA TYR A 38 -11.72 5.53 12.38
C TYR A 38 -12.44 4.50 11.50
N GLU A 39 -11.77 4.09 10.46
CA GLU A 39 -12.12 2.92 9.66
C GLU A 39 -10.89 2.02 9.53
N GLY A 40 -11.09 0.71 9.70
CA GLY A 40 -10.04 -0.30 9.54
C GLY A 40 -10.38 -1.24 8.39
N TYR A 41 -9.38 -1.59 7.56
CA TYR A 41 -9.57 -2.45 6.41
C TYR A 41 -8.67 -3.68 6.47
N LEU A 42 -9.21 -4.81 6.00
CA LEU A 42 -8.49 -6.07 5.86
C LEU A 42 -8.65 -6.57 4.42
N THR A 43 -7.56 -6.95 3.81
CA THR A 43 -7.60 -7.58 2.48
C THR A 43 -8.31 -8.93 2.55
N GLY A 44 -9.26 -9.15 1.66
CA GLY A 44 -10.02 -10.38 1.49
C GLY A 44 -9.27 -11.45 0.71
N LYS A 45 -10.02 -12.31 0.02
CA LYS A 45 -9.47 -13.46 -0.72
C LYS A 45 -9.18 -13.14 -2.18
N THR A 46 -9.87 -12.17 -2.76
CA THR A 46 -9.81 -11.83 -4.18
C THR A 46 -9.09 -10.50 -4.41
N ASN A 47 -8.34 -10.41 -5.51
CA ASN A 47 -7.59 -9.22 -5.87
C ASN A 47 -7.43 -9.14 -7.39
N TYR A 48 -7.91 -8.06 -8.00
CA TYR A 48 -7.81 -7.82 -9.44
C TYR A 48 -6.36 -7.87 -9.97
N ARG A 49 -5.35 -7.56 -9.13
CA ARG A 49 -3.94 -7.61 -9.52
C ARG A 49 -3.52 -9.02 -9.94
N SER A 50 -4.10 -10.06 -9.33
CA SER A 50 -3.82 -11.44 -9.71
C SER A 50 -4.36 -11.79 -11.11
N GLU A 51 -5.40 -11.08 -11.58
CA GLU A 51 -6.00 -11.29 -12.90
C GLU A 51 -5.25 -10.57 -14.01
N ILE A 52 -4.66 -9.40 -13.71
CA ILE A 52 -3.98 -8.56 -14.70
C ILE A 52 -2.47 -8.79 -14.76
N ALA A 53 -1.89 -9.54 -13.85
CA ALA A 53 -0.47 -9.84 -13.82
C ALA A 53 -0.13 -10.90 -14.85
N THR A 54 0.53 -10.52 -15.94
CA THR A 54 0.91 -11.42 -17.05
C THR A 54 2.40 -11.73 -17.07
N GLU A 55 3.26 -10.81 -16.64
CA GLU A 55 4.72 -11.00 -16.63
C GLU A 55 5.16 -11.99 -15.53
N GLN A 56 4.62 -11.84 -14.33
CA GLN A 56 4.87 -12.73 -13.19
C GLN A 56 3.63 -12.81 -12.31
N PRO A 57 3.34 -13.96 -11.65
CA PRO A 57 2.21 -14.06 -10.74
C PRO A 57 2.33 -13.04 -9.60
N TYR A 58 1.33 -12.17 -9.44
CA TYR A 58 1.26 -11.21 -8.34
C TYR A 58 1.36 -11.92 -6.98
N LYS A 59 2.28 -11.49 -6.13
CA LYS A 59 2.57 -12.13 -4.83
C LYS A 59 2.89 -13.63 -4.91
N GLY A 60 3.31 -14.12 -6.08
CA GLY A 60 3.61 -15.54 -6.30
C GLY A 60 4.71 -16.10 -5.40
N ASN A 61 5.63 -15.24 -4.96
CA ASN A 61 6.70 -15.55 -4.01
C ASN A 61 6.23 -15.73 -2.56
N ARG A 62 4.94 -15.48 -2.25
CA ARG A 62 4.36 -15.60 -0.89
C ARG A 62 3.51 -16.86 -0.70
N LYS A 63 3.43 -17.75 -1.69
CA LYS A 63 2.56 -18.95 -1.62
C LYS A 63 2.82 -19.81 -0.37
N ASP A 64 4.09 -19.91 0.03
CA ASP A 64 4.52 -20.70 1.18
C ASP A 64 4.83 -19.84 2.42
N ALA A 65 4.41 -18.57 2.41
CA ALA A 65 4.65 -17.68 3.55
C ALA A 65 3.85 -18.14 4.77
N ARG A 66 4.57 -18.39 5.87
CA ARG A 66 3.96 -18.79 7.13
C ARG A 66 3.03 -17.68 7.64
N LYS A 67 1.84 -18.06 8.07
CA LYS A 67 0.95 -17.21 8.84
C LYS A 67 1.21 -17.37 10.34
N PRO A 68 1.01 -16.33 11.16
CA PRO A 68 0.99 -16.49 12.60
C PRO A 68 -0.09 -17.48 13.04
N VAL A 69 0.13 -18.20 14.14
CA VAL A 69 -0.80 -19.20 14.66
C VAL A 69 -2.21 -18.61 14.88
N HIS A 70 -2.29 -17.42 15.41
CA HIS A 70 -3.56 -16.73 15.71
C HIS A 70 -4.07 -15.81 14.58
N TYR A 71 -3.62 -16.05 13.33
CA TYR A 71 -3.95 -15.16 12.20
C TYR A 71 -5.47 -14.97 12.00
N ASP A 72 -6.20 -16.05 11.94
CA ASP A 72 -7.65 -16.01 11.70
C ASP A 72 -8.40 -15.46 12.93
N THR A 73 -8.07 -15.92 14.13
CA THR A 73 -8.62 -15.38 15.40
C THR A 73 -8.43 -13.86 15.51
N LEU A 74 -7.26 -13.34 15.19
CA LEU A 74 -6.99 -11.91 15.25
C LEU A 74 -7.75 -11.11 14.17
N ARG A 75 -7.96 -11.69 13.00
CA ARG A 75 -8.82 -11.08 11.96
C ARG A 75 -10.26 -11.01 12.42
N ASP A 76 -10.81 -12.11 12.92
CA ASP A 76 -12.19 -12.19 13.41
C ASP A 76 -12.42 -11.23 14.57
N TYR A 77 -11.44 -11.10 15.47
CA TYR A 77 -11.47 -10.14 16.56
C TYR A 77 -11.51 -8.69 16.05
N LEU A 78 -10.70 -8.33 15.05
CA LEU A 78 -10.72 -6.99 14.44
C LEU A 78 -12.08 -6.69 13.78
N ILE A 79 -12.66 -7.66 13.09
CA ILE A 79 -13.98 -7.51 12.46
C ILE A 79 -15.08 -7.33 13.52
N SER A 80 -15.14 -8.26 14.49
CA SER A 80 -16.26 -8.34 15.44
C SER A 80 -16.22 -7.25 16.52
N ASN A 81 -15.02 -6.87 16.99
CA ASN A 81 -14.87 -5.96 18.13
C ASN A 81 -14.47 -4.54 17.73
N TRP A 82 -13.82 -4.39 16.56
CA TRP A 82 -13.29 -3.10 16.10
C TRP A 82 -13.91 -2.62 14.78
N GLY A 83 -14.87 -3.36 14.21
CA GLY A 83 -15.58 -2.97 13.02
C GLY A 83 -14.73 -2.91 11.76
N PHE A 84 -13.62 -3.67 11.69
CA PHE A 84 -12.80 -3.72 10.49
C PHE A 84 -13.57 -4.34 9.32
N ILE A 85 -13.41 -3.76 8.14
CA ILE A 85 -14.12 -4.14 6.92
C ILE A 85 -13.20 -5.03 6.06
N VAL A 86 -13.71 -6.19 5.66
CA VAL A 86 -12.99 -7.06 4.71
C VAL A 86 -13.28 -6.57 3.29
N ILE A 87 -12.21 -6.28 2.55
CA ILE A 87 -12.28 -5.76 1.18
C ILE A 87 -12.04 -6.89 0.19
N GLU A 88 -12.99 -7.13 -0.70
CA GLU A 88 -12.87 -8.12 -1.77
C GLU A 88 -12.62 -7.45 -3.13
N GLY A 89 -11.96 -8.16 -4.04
CA GLY A 89 -11.64 -7.69 -5.39
C GLY A 89 -10.50 -6.68 -5.47
N GLN A 90 -9.99 -6.22 -4.35
CA GLN A 90 -8.87 -5.29 -4.24
C GLN A 90 -8.18 -5.43 -2.88
N GLU A 91 -7.12 -4.69 -2.63
CA GLU A 91 -6.42 -4.72 -1.34
C GLU A 91 -6.96 -3.68 -0.36
N ALA A 92 -6.67 -3.88 0.93
CA ALA A 92 -6.98 -2.90 1.99
C ALA A 92 -6.34 -1.54 1.69
N ASP A 93 -5.16 -1.51 1.08
CA ASP A 93 -4.45 -0.30 0.70
C ASP A 93 -5.21 0.51 -0.37
N ASP A 94 -5.88 -0.19 -1.32
CA ASP A 94 -6.76 0.47 -2.27
C ASP A 94 -7.97 1.13 -1.57
N ALA A 95 -8.54 0.45 -0.56
CA ALA A 95 -9.64 1.01 0.22
C ALA A 95 -9.20 2.24 1.02
N LEU A 96 -8.01 2.19 1.64
CA LEU A 96 -7.40 3.35 2.32
C LEU A 96 -7.19 4.52 1.36
N GLY A 97 -6.63 4.26 0.17
CA GLY A 97 -6.42 5.29 -0.84
C GLY A 97 -7.72 5.90 -1.35
N ILE A 98 -8.73 5.08 -1.67
CA ILE A 98 -10.05 5.54 -2.09
C ILE A 98 -10.66 6.43 -1.01
N LYS A 99 -10.69 5.95 0.25
CA LYS A 99 -11.26 6.69 1.37
C LYS A 99 -10.56 8.03 1.60
N ALA A 100 -9.22 8.07 1.54
CA ALA A 100 -8.45 9.29 1.70
C ALA A 100 -8.74 10.36 0.61
N TYR A 101 -9.18 9.93 -0.58
CA TYR A 101 -9.58 10.85 -1.65
C TYR A 101 -11.07 11.19 -1.67
N GLU A 102 -11.92 10.40 -1.03
CA GLU A 102 -13.35 10.69 -0.83
C GLU A 102 -13.59 11.72 0.27
N LEU A 103 -12.77 11.68 1.31
CA LEU A 103 -12.84 12.61 2.42
C LEU A 103 -12.30 14.00 2.03
N PRO A 104 -12.75 15.08 2.71
CA PRO A 104 -12.17 16.40 2.52
C PRO A 104 -10.65 16.36 2.69
N LYS A 105 -9.95 17.13 1.86
CA LYS A 105 -8.49 17.18 1.91
C LYS A 105 -8.01 17.48 3.34
N ASP A 106 -7.01 16.74 3.78
CA ASP A 106 -6.36 16.89 5.08
C ASP A 106 -7.23 16.56 6.31
N SER A 107 -8.44 16.02 6.12
CA SER A 107 -9.34 15.61 7.21
C SER A 107 -9.11 14.18 7.71
N SER A 108 -8.19 13.44 7.12
CA SER A 108 -7.89 12.07 7.49
C SER A 108 -6.39 11.83 7.65
N CYS A 109 -6.04 10.79 8.41
CA CYS A 109 -4.67 10.35 8.60
C CYS A 109 -4.59 8.83 8.36
N ILE A 110 -3.74 8.39 7.45
CA ILE A 110 -3.47 6.98 7.21
C ILE A 110 -2.49 6.46 8.27
N MET A 111 -2.91 5.51 9.09
CA MET A 111 -2.08 4.89 10.11
C MET A 111 -1.48 3.59 9.58
N THR A 112 -0.22 3.62 9.21
CA THR A 112 0.45 2.50 8.55
C THR A 112 1.95 2.47 8.83
N ILE A 113 2.57 1.32 8.57
CA ILE A 113 4.02 1.18 8.46
C ILE A 113 4.44 0.85 7.03
N ASP A 114 3.46 0.68 6.14
CA ASP A 114 3.71 0.37 4.74
C ASP A 114 4.05 1.64 3.96
N LYS A 115 5.23 1.64 3.37
CA LYS A 115 5.73 2.78 2.58
C LYS A 115 5.01 2.94 1.25
N ASP A 116 4.35 1.89 0.76
CA ASP A 116 3.63 1.96 -0.50
C ASP A 116 2.45 2.92 -0.40
N LEU A 117 1.89 3.10 0.81
CA LEU A 117 0.88 4.11 1.09
C LEU A 117 1.39 5.56 0.99
N ASP A 118 2.70 5.80 0.92
CA ASP A 118 3.26 7.12 0.56
C ASP A 118 2.96 7.53 -0.91
N MET A 119 2.29 6.67 -1.68
CA MET A 119 1.66 7.04 -2.96
C MET A 119 0.32 7.78 -2.80
N ILE A 120 -0.20 7.90 -1.59
CA ILE A 120 -1.44 8.61 -1.25
C ILE A 120 -1.08 9.89 -0.53
N ARG A 121 -1.60 11.04 -1.02
CA ARG A 121 -1.41 12.34 -0.38
C ARG A 121 -2.14 12.44 0.95
N GLY A 122 -1.65 13.27 1.85
CA GLY A 122 -2.30 13.58 3.11
C GLY A 122 -1.43 13.24 4.33
N TRP A 123 -2.07 13.24 5.49
CA TRP A 123 -1.40 12.89 6.73
C TRP A 123 -1.21 11.39 6.87
N HIS A 124 -0.02 11.01 7.31
CA HIS A 124 0.37 9.63 7.62
C HIS A 124 0.93 9.53 9.02
N TYR A 125 0.60 8.46 9.72
CA TYR A 125 1.17 8.14 11.01
C TYR A 125 1.84 6.76 10.99
N ASN A 126 3.17 6.76 11.11
CA ASN A 126 3.92 5.53 11.29
C ASN A 126 3.89 5.13 12.76
N PHE A 127 3.02 4.19 13.11
CA PHE A 127 2.81 3.78 14.49
C PHE A 127 3.97 3.00 15.13
N VAL A 128 4.99 2.61 14.36
CA VAL A 128 6.21 1.98 14.90
C VAL A 128 7.24 3.03 15.26
N LYS A 129 7.44 4.01 14.37
CA LYS A 129 8.35 5.13 14.61
C LYS A 129 7.74 6.23 15.47
N GLN A 130 6.40 6.17 15.67
CA GLN A 130 5.61 7.23 16.30
C GLN A 130 5.79 8.58 15.59
N ASP A 131 5.85 8.54 14.26
CA ASP A 131 6.13 9.68 13.40
C ASP A 131 4.89 10.07 12.60
N LEU A 132 4.47 11.33 12.75
CA LEU A 132 3.40 11.96 12.00
C LEU A 132 4.02 12.82 10.90
N TYR A 133 3.71 12.53 9.64
CA TYR A 133 4.25 13.24 8.49
C TYR A 133 3.19 13.49 7.43
N TYR A 134 3.47 14.41 6.55
CA TYR A 134 2.56 14.78 5.47
C TYR A 134 3.19 14.45 4.12
N VAL A 135 2.44 13.75 3.27
CA VAL A 135 2.83 13.45 1.89
C VAL A 135 2.08 14.40 0.95
N THR A 136 2.81 15.20 0.21
CA THR A 136 2.24 16.09 -0.81
C THR A 136 1.81 15.30 -2.05
N GLU A 137 0.89 15.84 -2.85
CA GLU A 137 0.48 15.22 -4.13
C GLU A 137 1.69 14.97 -5.06
N LYS A 138 2.65 15.89 -5.06
CA LYS A 138 3.88 15.77 -5.88
C LYS A 138 4.75 14.61 -5.40
N GLU A 139 4.92 14.45 -4.09
CA GLU A 139 5.67 13.34 -3.50
C GLU A 139 4.97 12.01 -3.74
N ALA A 140 3.65 11.95 -3.54
CA ALA A 140 2.85 10.76 -3.78
C ALA A 140 2.99 10.24 -5.22
N ILE A 141 2.89 11.14 -6.20
CA ILE A 141 3.09 10.79 -7.61
C ILE A 141 4.55 10.37 -7.87
N LYS A 142 5.53 11.08 -7.32
CA LYS A 142 6.94 10.73 -7.50
C LYS A 142 7.27 9.35 -6.92
N ASN A 143 6.71 9.01 -5.76
CA ASN A 143 6.89 7.69 -5.13
C ASN A 143 6.38 6.55 -6.02
N PHE A 144 5.23 6.75 -6.67
CA PHE A 144 4.72 5.79 -7.65
C PHE A 144 5.71 5.59 -8.82
N TYR A 145 6.24 6.66 -9.42
CA TYR A 145 7.19 6.55 -10.52
C TYR A 145 8.56 6.00 -10.08
N LEU A 146 8.96 6.21 -8.84
CA LEU A 146 10.13 5.54 -8.26
C LEU A 146 9.93 4.03 -8.19
N GLN A 147 8.74 3.56 -7.76
CA GLN A 147 8.44 2.13 -7.75
C GLN A 147 8.32 1.55 -9.15
N LEU A 148 7.82 2.28 -10.13
CA LEU A 148 7.85 1.82 -11.53
C LEU A 148 9.27 1.49 -12.00
N LEU A 149 10.27 2.26 -11.58
CA LEU A 149 11.68 2.00 -11.91
C LEU A 149 12.27 0.86 -11.10
N THR A 150 11.98 0.80 -9.79
CA THR A 150 12.63 -0.14 -8.85
C THR A 150 11.91 -1.47 -8.74
N GLY A 151 10.62 -1.52 -9.09
CA GLY A 151 9.72 -2.64 -8.82
C GLY A 151 9.39 -2.81 -7.35
N ASP A 152 8.64 -3.86 -7.05
CA ASP A 152 8.35 -4.32 -5.71
C ASP A 152 8.65 -5.82 -5.57
N ARG A 153 9.73 -6.14 -4.87
CA ARG A 153 10.15 -7.54 -4.65
C ARG A 153 9.18 -8.29 -3.74
N VAL A 154 8.52 -7.59 -2.84
CA VAL A 154 7.58 -8.19 -1.87
C VAL A 154 6.32 -8.66 -2.58
N ASP A 155 5.85 -7.88 -3.56
CA ASP A 155 4.67 -8.20 -4.37
C ASP A 155 5.01 -8.93 -5.68
N ASN A 156 6.28 -9.32 -5.85
CA ASN A 156 6.77 -9.99 -7.05
C ASN A 156 6.57 -9.17 -8.34
N ILE A 157 6.74 -7.84 -8.24
CA ILE A 157 6.66 -6.93 -9.39
C ILE A 157 8.09 -6.54 -9.79
N PRO A 158 8.55 -6.94 -11.00
CA PRO A 158 9.93 -6.67 -11.39
C PRO A 158 10.15 -5.18 -11.67
N GLY A 159 11.28 -4.66 -11.18
CA GLY A 159 11.81 -3.36 -11.58
C GLY A 159 12.74 -3.47 -12.79
N LEU A 160 13.37 -2.36 -13.17
CA LEU A 160 14.37 -2.34 -14.21
C LEU A 160 15.72 -2.83 -13.69
N LYS A 161 16.36 -3.72 -14.44
CA LYS A 161 17.66 -4.31 -14.06
C LYS A 161 18.71 -3.22 -13.81
N GLY A 162 19.33 -3.26 -12.65
CA GLY A 162 20.41 -2.33 -12.28
C GLY A 162 19.93 -0.93 -11.88
N ILE A 163 18.62 -0.71 -11.73
CA ILE A 163 18.02 0.52 -11.20
C ILE A 163 17.47 0.26 -9.81
N GLY A 164 18.27 0.62 -8.80
CA GLY A 164 17.84 0.66 -7.40
C GLY A 164 17.39 2.07 -7.00
N PRO A 165 16.98 2.28 -5.72
CA PRO A 165 16.42 3.55 -5.25
C PRO A 165 17.28 4.78 -5.54
N VAL A 166 18.60 4.68 -5.39
CA VAL A 166 19.53 5.81 -5.64
C VAL A 166 19.49 6.24 -7.10
N LYS A 167 19.60 5.27 -8.03
CA LYS A 167 19.56 5.58 -9.47
C LYS A 167 18.17 6.08 -9.89
N ALA A 168 17.10 5.47 -9.37
CA ALA A 168 15.74 5.89 -9.65
C ALA A 168 15.50 7.34 -9.21
N ASN A 169 15.93 7.72 -7.99
CA ASN A 169 15.86 9.09 -7.53
C ASN A 169 16.61 10.05 -8.44
N LYS A 170 17.82 9.69 -8.89
CA LYS A 170 18.63 10.53 -9.81
C LYS A 170 17.93 10.69 -11.17
N ILE A 171 17.28 9.63 -11.70
CA ILE A 171 16.53 9.71 -12.96
C ILE A 171 15.36 10.71 -12.84
N LEU A 172 14.70 10.75 -11.69
CA LEU A 172 13.51 11.58 -11.46
C LEU A 172 13.80 12.92 -10.75
N GLU A 173 15.08 13.26 -10.53
CA GLU A 173 15.49 14.42 -9.73
C GLU A 173 14.93 15.74 -10.29
N ASN A 174 15.02 15.93 -11.60
CA ASN A 174 14.60 17.17 -12.27
C ASN A 174 13.16 17.11 -12.80
N CYS A 175 12.41 16.07 -12.49
CA CYS A 175 11.02 15.93 -12.94
C CYS A 175 10.08 16.70 -12.00
N THR A 176 9.39 17.70 -12.50
CA THR A 176 8.50 18.58 -11.72
C THR A 176 7.01 18.31 -11.97
N THR A 177 6.67 17.61 -13.05
CA THR A 177 5.31 17.26 -13.46
C THR A 177 5.17 15.77 -13.68
N GLU A 178 3.94 15.23 -13.61
CA GLU A 178 3.68 13.82 -13.91
C GLU A 178 4.11 13.46 -15.35
N LYS A 179 3.91 14.37 -16.31
CA LYS A 179 4.36 14.16 -17.70
C LYS A 179 5.89 13.98 -17.80
N SER A 180 6.67 14.79 -17.06
CA SER A 180 8.12 14.66 -17.06
C SER A 180 8.59 13.40 -16.33
N LEU A 181 7.91 12.98 -15.25
CA LEU A 181 8.15 11.70 -14.57
C LEU A 181 7.88 10.52 -15.52
N PHE A 182 6.73 10.53 -16.18
CA PHE A 182 6.38 9.48 -17.13
C PHE A 182 7.35 9.41 -18.30
N LYS A 183 7.74 10.55 -18.87
CA LYS A 183 8.73 10.62 -19.96
C LYS A 183 10.06 9.97 -19.53
N ALA A 184 10.60 10.37 -18.38
CA ALA A 184 11.84 9.82 -17.86
C ALA A 184 11.79 8.32 -17.59
N VAL A 185 10.66 7.81 -17.09
CA VAL A 185 10.43 6.38 -16.91
C VAL A 185 10.30 5.66 -18.25
N SER A 186 9.50 6.19 -19.18
CA SER A 186 9.28 5.60 -20.51
C SER A 186 10.60 5.43 -21.28
N GLU A 187 11.50 6.43 -21.22
CA GLU A 187 12.84 6.32 -21.82
C GLU A 187 13.67 5.17 -21.21
N LYS A 188 13.51 4.85 -19.92
CA LYS A 188 14.20 3.74 -19.27
C LYS A 188 13.60 2.38 -19.57
N TYR A 189 12.36 2.35 -20.01
CA TYR A 189 11.64 1.16 -20.47
C TYR A 189 11.74 0.96 -22.01
N ASP A 190 12.60 1.73 -22.70
CA ASP A 190 12.70 1.72 -24.16
C ASP A 190 11.33 1.94 -24.83
N HIS A 191 10.49 2.75 -24.20
CA HIS A 191 9.12 3.08 -24.63
C HIS A 191 8.15 1.89 -24.71
N ASP A 192 8.42 0.81 -23.98
CA ASP A 192 7.50 -0.34 -23.86
C ASP A 192 6.29 0.05 -22.98
N ILE A 193 5.29 0.64 -23.62
CA ILE A 193 4.09 1.18 -22.97
C ILE A 193 3.24 0.08 -22.33
N ASP A 194 3.20 -1.11 -22.92
CA ASP A 194 2.42 -2.23 -22.41
C ASP A 194 2.99 -2.71 -21.08
N LYS A 195 4.30 -2.89 -21.00
CA LYS A 195 4.99 -3.25 -19.76
C LYS A 195 4.88 -2.19 -18.67
N ILE A 196 5.05 -0.91 -19.03
CA ILE A 196 4.84 0.20 -18.10
C ILE A 196 3.40 0.19 -17.57
N THR A 197 2.43 -0.06 -18.43
CA THR A 197 1.00 -0.05 -18.07
C THR A 197 0.66 -1.21 -17.14
N GLU A 198 1.14 -2.42 -17.42
CA GLU A 198 0.93 -3.57 -16.55
C GLU A 198 1.52 -3.32 -15.17
N ARG A 199 2.82 -3.00 -15.10
CA ARG A 199 3.49 -2.74 -13.82
C ARG A 199 2.89 -1.56 -13.08
N GLY A 200 2.51 -0.50 -13.80
CA GLY A 200 1.83 0.65 -13.23
C GLY A 200 0.50 0.29 -12.59
N ARG A 201 -0.31 -0.57 -13.22
CA ARG A 201 -1.58 -1.05 -12.66
C ARG A 201 -1.39 -1.96 -11.46
N LEU A 202 -0.32 -2.74 -11.41
CA LEU A 202 0.01 -3.59 -10.27
C LEU A 202 0.49 -2.78 -9.05
N LEU A 203 1.27 -1.73 -9.27
CA LEU A 203 1.82 -0.86 -8.23
C LEU A 203 0.84 0.22 -7.74
N TRP A 204 -0.08 0.65 -8.61
CA TRP A 204 -0.96 1.76 -8.30
C TRP A 204 -1.93 1.44 -7.17
N ILE A 205 -1.93 2.25 -6.13
CA ILE A 205 -2.97 2.27 -5.10
C ILE A 205 -4.13 3.13 -5.61
N ARG A 206 -5.34 2.55 -5.63
CA ARG A 206 -6.56 3.20 -6.13
C ARG A 206 -6.90 4.46 -5.33
N ARG A 207 -7.35 5.49 -6.03
CA ARG A 207 -7.85 6.75 -5.45
C ARG A 207 -9.34 6.94 -5.71
N LYS A 208 -9.92 6.09 -6.54
CA LYS A 208 -11.35 5.98 -6.85
C LYS A 208 -11.72 4.53 -7.08
N GLN A 209 -12.97 4.19 -6.82
CA GLN A 209 -13.47 2.83 -7.03
C GLN A 209 -13.22 2.37 -8.47
N ASN A 210 -12.72 1.15 -8.63
CA ASN A 210 -12.41 0.49 -9.91
C ASN A 210 -11.41 1.26 -10.81
N GLN A 211 -10.67 2.22 -10.26
CA GLN A 211 -9.66 2.96 -11.00
C GLN A 211 -8.46 2.05 -11.33
N LEU A 212 -8.14 1.96 -12.62
CA LEU A 212 -6.86 1.42 -13.08
C LEU A 212 -5.98 2.57 -13.55
N TRP A 213 -4.71 2.52 -13.20
CA TRP A 213 -3.75 3.52 -13.69
C TRP A 213 -3.65 3.47 -15.23
N LYS A 214 -3.51 4.64 -15.83
CA LYS A 214 -3.28 4.82 -17.27
C LYS A 214 -2.12 5.77 -17.45
N PRO A 215 -1.22 5.49 -18.42
CA PRO A 215 -0.19 6.44 -18.80
C PRO A 215 -0.77 7.83 -19.09
N PRO A 216 -0.12 8.91 -18.62
CA PRO A 216 -0.56 10.25 -18.97
C PRO A 216 -0.46 10.47 -20.48
N ARG A 217 -1.45 11.15 -21.06
CA ARG A 217 -1.44 11.46 -22.50
C ARG A 217 -0.22 12.32 -22.82
N THR A 218 0.70 11.81 -23.60
CA THR A 218 1.74 12.61 -24.23
C THR A 218 1.07 13.39 -25.34
N SER A 219 0.88 14.69 -25.16
CA SER A 219 0.52 15.57 -26.29
C SER A 219 1.65 15.46 -27.31
N GLN A 220 1.33 15.06 -28.52
CA GLN A 220 2.20 15.20 -29.68
C GLN A 220 2.52 16.66 -29.90
#